data_4244ac7074e245c011bd1c2c6af6a2b2
#
_entry.id   4244ac7074e245c011bd1c2c6af6a2b2
#
_cell.length_a   1.000
_cell.length_b   1.000
_cell.length_c   1.000
_cell.angle_alpha   90.00
_cell.angle_beta   90.00
_cell.angle_gamma   90.00
#
_symmetry.space_group_name_H-M   'P 1'
#
loop_
_entity.id
_entity.type
_entity.pdbx_description
1 polymer ?
#
loop_
_entity_poly.entity_id
_entity_poly.type
_entity_poly.pdbx_seq_one_letter_code
_entity_poly.pdbx_strand_id
1 'polypeptide(L)'
;MVVQHNLTAMNSNRMLGLTTASQAKSTEKLSSGYKINRAADDAAGLSISEKMRKQIRGLTQASLNAQDGISAVQTAEGALTEVHDMLQRMNELAVKASNGTNSEDDRSYIQNEIDQLVTEIDRVSTTTKFNETYLLQGNARGTVSATAADQTVDSKLADVKLNAAAGSELVAGDVVLGKVTAEVKANKGGALIGDLSGSVLDALNNATNGAITITQKADAGKLLDLYEVKDDGTTKATLTQAQLKEMGVNITAGAAAANPGTMEIQLKWNQAEQKDLQAGLSIDAAADKVTADKLKASGLKVGDEVKVTIKAEQDATTGNTVTKLKAYDNAYVPDALNVSLHVGADSSNDNKIEMSIESMSSKSLGLVNEDGKLLVDGKDSTNADKAIDTIAQAIQKVSTQRSALGAVQNRLEHTVNNLDNVVENTTSAESQIRDTDMATEMVKYSNNNILSQAGQAMLAQANQSNQGVLSLLQ
;
A
#
# COMPACT_ATOMS: atom_id res chain seq x y z
N MET A 1 -80.00 6.08 33.78
CA MET A 1 -79.01 5.03 33.40
C MET A 1 -79.19 4.75 31.90
N VAL A 2 -78.11 4.85 31.14
CA VAL A 2 -78.16 4.57 29.69
C VAL A 2 -77.86 3.09 29.50
N VAL A 3 -78.91 2.30 29.23
CA VAL A 3 -78.81 0.85 29.15
C VAL A 3 -78.26 0.38 27.81
N GLN A 4 -78.33 1.20 26.76
CA GLN A 4 -77.79 0.86 25.43
C GLN A 4 -76.29 0.99 25.26
N HIS A 5 -75.62 1.78 26.09
CA HIS A 5 -74.14 2.00 25.99
C HIS A 5 -73.51 1.88 27.37
N ASN A 6 -72.73 0.80 27.58
CA ASN A 6 -71.89 0.63 28.80
C ASN A 6 -70.57 1.42 28.73
N LEU A 7 -70.71 2.75 29.03
CA LEU A 7 -69.55 3.64 29.01
C LEU A 7 -68.40 3.23 29.95
N THR A 8 -68.75 2.59 31.10
CA THR A 8 -67.79 2.10 32.08
C THR A 8 -66.97 0.93 31.50
N ALA A 9 -67.66 -0.03 30.88
CA ALA A 9 -66.98 -1.15 30.21
C ALA A 9 -66.16 -0.69 28.99
N MET A 10 -66.65 0.26 28.20
CA MET A 10 -65.91 0.84 27.09
C MET A 10 -64.65 1.56 27.57
N ASN A 11 -64.74 2.33 28.64
CA ASN A 11 -63.57 3.00 29.23
C ASN A 11 -62.59 1.96 29.81
N SER A 12 -63.07 0.95 30.54
CA SER A 12 -62.26 -0.14 31.08
C SER A 12 -61.55 -0.92 29.95
N ASN A 13 -62.23 -1.22 28.85
CA ASN A 13 -61.66 -1.89 27.71
C ASN A 13 -60.57 -1.03 27.01
N ARG A 14 -60.82 0.28 26.87
CA ARG A 14 -59.78 1.20 26.34
C ARG A 14 -58.58 1.26 27.23
N MET A 15 -58.74 1.35 28.56
CA MET A 15 -57.62 1.36 29.52
C MET A 15 -56.88 0.01 29.54
N LEU A 16 -57.58 -1.11 29.43
CA LEU A 16 -56.97 -2.43 29.28
C LEU A 16 -56.14 -2.51 28.01
N GLY A 17 -56.66 -2.02 26.87
CA GLY A 17 -55.91 -1.95 25.60
C GLY A 17 -54.61 -1.11 25.73
N LEU A 18 -54.62 0.03 26.39
CA LEU A 18 -53.45 0.86 26.65
C LEU A 18 -52.44 0.14 27.56
N THR A 19 -52.93 -0.56 28.60
CA THR A 19 -52.07 -1.30 29.55
C THR A 19 -51.41 -2.51 28.88
N THR A 20 -52.17 -3.27 28.06
CA THR A 20 -51.57 -4.41 27.31
C THR A 20 -50.59 -3.97 26.25
N ALA A 21 -50.82 -2.86 25.57
CA ALA A 21 -49.87 -2.26 24.65
C ALA A 21 -48.58 -1.78 25.36
N SER A 22 -48.72 -1.19 26.56
CA SER A 22 -47.57 -0.79 27.38
C SER A 22 -46.81 -2.00 27.90
N GLN A 23 -47.49 -3.07 28.33
CA GLN A 23 -46.88 -4.32 28.74
C GLN A 23 -46.09 -4.98 27.60
N ALA A 24 -46.66 -5.05 26.38
CA ALA A 24 -45.99 -5.58 25.21
C ALA A 24 -44.70 -4.80 24.87
N LYS A 25 -44.77 -3.46 25.01
CA LYS A 25 -43.60 -2.59 24.79
C LYS A 25 -42.50 -2.81 25.86
N SER A 26 -42.87 -2.98 27.13
CA SER A 26 -41.93 -3.34 28.19
C SER A 26 -41.33 -4.73 27.96
N THR A 27 -42.12 -5.71 27.50
CA THR A 27 -41.60 -7.03 27.13
C THR A 27 -40.61 -6.96 25.97
N GLU A 28 -40.87 -6.17 24.94
CA GLU A 28 -39.97 -5.94 23.82
C GLU A 28 -38.62 -5.39 24.29
N LYS A 29 -38.64 -4.40 25.19
CA LYS A 29 -37.40 -3.79 25.77
C LYS A 29 -36.63 -4.75 26.65
N LEU A 30 -37.32 -5.50 27.51
CA LEU A 30 -36.73 -6.52 28.37
C LEU A 30 -36.10 -7.68 27.57
N SER A 31 -36.77 -8.08 26.49
CA SER A 31 -36.28 -9.17 25.62
C SER A 31 -35.10 -8.76 24.76
N SER A 32 -35.08 -7.51 24.26
CA SER A 32 -33.99 -7.00 23.42
C SER A 32 -32.84 -6.46 24.22
N GLY A 33 -33.04 -6.02 25.48
CA GLY A 33 -32.09 -5.28 26.27
C GLY A 33 -31.98 -3.80 25.89
N TYR A 34 -32.69 -3.36 24.84
CA TYR A 34 -32.59 -1.99 24.32
C TYR A 34 -33.81 -1.15 24.67
N LYS A 35 -33.59 0.09 25.03
CA LYS A 35 -34.60 1.14 25.25
C LYS A 35 -35.23 1.60 23.94
N ILE A 36 -34.40 1.66 22.86
CA ILE A 36 -34.77 2.08 21.51
C ILE A 36 -34.71 0.86 20.60
N ASN A 37 -35.83 0.28 20.25
CA ASN A 37 -35.93 -0.86 19.33
C ASN A 37 -36.34 -0.43 17.92
N ARG A 38 -37.18 0.59 17.83
CA ARG A 38 -37.79 1.08 16.56
C ARG A 38 -37.57 2.58 16.41
N ALA A 39 -37.57 3.05 15.18
CA ALA A 39 -37.46 4.48 14.89
C ALA A 39 -38.59 5.32 15.54
N ALA A 40 -39.75 4.68 15.79
CA ALA A 40 -40.90 5.31 16.46
C ALA A 40 -40.69 5.51 17.97
N ASP A 41 -39.71 4.84 18.58
CA ASP A 41 -39.42 5.00 20.02
C ASP A 41 -38.62 6.29 20.28
N ASP A 42 -37.58 6.54 19.48
CA ASP A 42 -36.79 7.76 19.49
C ASP A 42 -35.98 7.79 18.18
N ALA A 43 -36.40 8.58 17.21
CA ALA A 43 -35.72 8.69 15.92
C ALA A 43 -34.36 9.40 16.02
N ALA A 44 -34.24 10.37 16.93
CA ALA A 44 -32.98 11.09 17.14
C ALA A 44 -31.95 10.20 17.84
N GLY A 45 -32.35 9.55 18.94
CA GLY A 45 -31.50 8.62 19.68
C GLY A 45 -31.08 7.42 18.83
N LEU A 46 -31.96 6.88 18.00
CA LEU A 46 -31.61 5.82 17.06
C LEU A 46 -30.54 6.27 16.06
N SER A 47 -30.74 7.43 15.42
CA SER A 47 -29.78 7.98 14.45
C SER A 47 -28.39 8.23 15.07
N ILE A 48 -28.34 8.74 16.31
CA ILE A 48 -27.09 8.97 17.04
C ILE A 48 -26.43 7.63 17.39
N SER A 49 -27.18 6.65 17.90
CA SER A 49 -26.65 5.34 18.27
C SER A 49 -26.11 4.59 17.03
N GLU A 50 -26.78 4.66 15.89
CA GLU A 50 -26.29 4.05 14.64
C GLU A 50 -24.99 4.71 14.13
N LYS A 51 -24.86 6.03 14.27
CA LYS A 51 -23.58 6.72 13.98
C LYS A 51 -22.46 6.27 14.93
N MET A 52 -22.75 6.18 16.23
CA MET A 52 -21.79 5.69 17.22
C MET A 52 -21.39 4.24 16.94
N ARG A 53 -22.33 3.36 16.60
CA ARG A 53 -22.03 1.97 16.21
C ARG A 53 -21.18 1.87 14.96
N LYS A 54 -21.43 2.72 13.96
CA LYS A 54 -20.55 2.82 12.79
C LYS A 54 -19.12 3.22 13.22
N GLN A 55 -19.01 4.21 14.10
CA GLN A 55 -17.70 4.66 14.61
C GLN A 55 -17.00 3.56 15.41
N ILE A 56 -17.69 2.89 16.34
CA ILE A 56 -17.16 1.79 17.15
C ILE A 56 -16.59 0.69 16.23
N ARG A 57 -17.38 0.23 15.24
CA ARG A 57 -16.91 -0.79 14.29
C ARG A 57 -15.71 -0.33 13.46
N GLY A 58 -15.74 0.94 13.01
CA GLY A 58 -14.63 1.53 12.25
C GLY A 58 -13.35 1.63 13.07
N LEU A 59 -13.45 2.09 14.33
CA LEU A 59 -12.31 2.23 15.23
C LEU A 59 -11.77 0.88 15.70
N THR A 60 -12.66 -0.11 15.93
CA THR A 60 -12.22 -1.48 16.25
C THR A 60 -11.45 -2.09 15.08
N GLN A 61 -11.92 -1.91 13.84
CA GLN A 61 -11.15 -2.37 12.67
C GLN A 61 -9.84 -1.60 12.51
N ALA A 62 -9.83 -0.31 12.82
CA ALA A 62 -8.61 0.51 12.81
C ALA A 62 -7.58 0.03 13.84
N SER A 63 -8.03 -0.40 15.03
CA SER A 63 -7.17 -1.00 16.06
C SER A 63 -6.55 -2.32 15.55
N LEU A 64 -7.33 -3.18 14.89
CA LEU A 64 -6.82 -4.40 14.26
C LEU A 64 -5.81 -4.09 13.14
N ASN A 65 -6.11 -3.11 12.28
CA ASN A 65 -5.18 -2.69 11.23
C ASN A 65 -3.85 -2.16 11.80
N ALA A 66 -3.91 -1.46 12.93
CA ALA A 66 -2.70 -1.01 13.63
C ALA A 66 -1.89 -2.18 14.20
N GLN A 67 -2.55 -3.21 14.75
CA GLN A 67 -1.89 -4.44 15.23
C GLN A 67 -1.25 -5.23 14.08
N ASP A 68 -1.90 -5.30 12.91
CA ASP A 68 -1.32 -5.88 11.70
C ASP A 68 -0.07 -5.10 11.27
N GLY A 69 -0.12 -3.76 11.35
CA GLY A 69 1.03 -2.90 11.10
C GLY A 69 2.19 -3.16 12.06
N ILE A 70 1.91 -3.32 13.36
CA ILE A 70 2.93 -3.69 14.35
C ILE A 70 3.57 -5.03 14.00
N SER A 71 2.77 -6.02 13.61
CA SER A 71 3.27 -7.34 13.22
C SER A 71 4.17 -7.29 11.98
N ALA A 72 3.83 -6.44 11.01
CA ALA A 72 4.66 -6.20 9.83
C ALA A 72 5.99 -5.54 10.20
N VAL A 73 5.97 -4.51 11.08
CA VAL A 73 7.17 -3.84 11.59
C VAL A 73 8.08 -4.83 12.32
N GLN A 74 7.53 -5.64 13.23
CA GLN A 74 8.29 -6.65 13.97
C GLN A 74 8.92 -7.70 13.06
N THR A 75 8.22 -8.10 11.99
CA THR A 75 8.77 -9.02 10.98
C THR A 75 9.95 -8.39 10.25
N ALA A 76 9.82 -7.12 9.85
CA ALA A 76 10.90 -6.38 9.20
C ALA A 76 12.09 -6.15 10.15
N GLU A 77 11.84 -5.80 11.41
CA GLU A 77 12.87 -5.57 12.41
C GLU A 77 13.65 -6.85 12.74
N GLY A 78 12.97 -7.98 12.83
CA GLY A 78 13.63 -9.28 13.01
C GLY A 78 14.62 -9.57 11.88
N ALA A 79 14.19 -9.38 10.63
CA ALA A 79 15.08 -9.57 9.47
C ALA A 79 16.22 -8.55 9.42
N LEU A 80 15.96 -7.28 9.80
CA LEU A 80 17.00 -6.25 9.88
C LEU A 80 18.02 -6.52 10.98
N THR A 81 17.65 -7.23 12.05
CA THR A 81 18.59 -7.66 13.09
C THR A 81 19.56 -8.68 12.52
N GLU A 82 19.09 -9.67 11.75
CA GLU A 82 19.95 -10.64 11.07
C GLU A 82 20.89 -9.96 10.06
N VAL A 83 20.37 -9.00 9.28
CA VAL A 83 21.22 -8.20 8.36
C VAL A 83 22.28 -7.41 9.13
N HIS A 84 21.91 -6.82 10.27
CA HIS A 84 22.88 -6.09 11.10
C HIS A 84 23.99 -6.98 11.63
N ASP A 85 23.66 -8.18 12.10
CA ASP A 85 24.63 -9.14 12.63
C ASP A 85 25.57 -9.64 11.51
N MET A 86 25.03 -9.89 10.31
CA MET A 86 25.85 -10.21 9.14
C MET A 86 26.81 -9.06 8.77
N LEU A 87 26.35 -7.81 8.79
CA LEU A 87 27.19 -6.65 8.54
C LEU A 87 28.30 -6.49 9.60
N GLN A 88 27.99 -6.74 10.89
CA GLN A 88 29.02 -6.74 11.94
C GLN A 88 30.05 -7.83 11.68
N ARG A 89 29.62 -9.04 11.30
CA ARG A 89 30.54 -10.12 10.93
C ARG A 89 31.40 -9.76 9.72
N MET A 90 30.82 -9.13 8.70
CA MET A 90 31.57 -8.62 7.55
C MET A 90 32.60 -7.58 7.97
N ASN A 91 32.27 -6.68 8.91
CA ASN A 91 33.21 -5.69 9.43
C ASN A 91 34.39 -6.36 10.17
N GLU A 92 34.15 -7.37 10.99
CA GLU A 92 35.22 -8.14 11.64
C GLU A 92 36.16 -8.77 10.61
N LEU A 93 35.59 -9.36 9.55
CA LEU A 93 36.34 -9.98 8.47
C LEU A 93 37.15 -8.95 7.67
N ALA A 94 36.57 -7.78 7.38
CA ALA A 94 37.27 -6.71 6.69
C ALA A 94 38.45 -6.16 7.52
N VAL A 95 38.22 -5.93 8.83
CA VAL A 95 39.30 -5.54 9.75
C VAL A 95 40.41 -6.62 9.82
N LYS A 96 40.02 -7.91 9.83
CA LYS A 96 40.97 -9.01 9.77
C LYS A 96 41.75 -8.98 8.45
N ALA A 97 41.09 -8.77 7.30
CA ALA A 97 41.75 -8.70 5.99
C ALA A 97 42.70 -7.49 5.86
N SER A 98 42.39 -6.37 6.50
CA SER A 98 43.21 -5.15 6.55
C SER A 98 44.58 -5.35 7.25
N ASN A 99 44.70 -6.42 8.06
CA ASN A 99 45.97 -6.67 8.76
C ASN A 99 47.06 -7.04 7.76
N GLY A 100 48.18 -6.30 7.80
CA GLY A 100 49.35 -6.48 6.92
C GLY A 100 50.08 -7.82 7.07
N THR A 101 49.78 -8.62 8.10
CA THR A 101 50.36 -9.96 8.28
C THR A 101 49.66 -11.05 7.42
N ASN A 102 48.53 -10.74 6.82
CA ASN A 102 47.80 -11.70 5.99
C ASN A 102 48.43 -11.78 4.58
N SER A 103 48.51 -12.99 4.07
CA SER A 103 48.87 -13.24 2.68
C SER A 103 47.72 -12.92 1.72
N GLU A 104 47.99 -12.86 0.42
CA GLU A 104 46.96 -12.71 -0.62
C GLU A 104 45.95 -13.88 -0.59
N ASP A 105 46.43 -15.10 -0.33
CA ASP A 105 45.58 -16.29 -0.20
C ASP A 105 44.68 -16.20 1.03
N ASP A 106 45.17 -15.71 2.18
CA ASP A 106 44.37 -15.52 3.37
C ASP A 106 43.25 -14.50 3.14
N ARG A 107 43.53 -13.40 2.46
CA ARG A 107 42.52 -12.41 2.07
C ARG A 107 41.47 -13.00 1.10
N SER A 108 41.91 -13.86 0.18
CA SER A 108 40.99 -14.57 -0.73
C SER A 108 40.03 -15.50 0.02
N TYR A 109 40.48 -16.20 1.07
CA TYR A 109 39.56 -16.99 1.92
C TYR A 109 38.57 -16.11 2.68
N ILE A 110 39.01 -14.94 3.16
CA ILE A 110 38.10 -13.99 3.81
C ILE A 110 37.10 -13.43 2.79
N GLN A 111 37.54 -13.12 1.55
CA GLN A 111 36.64 -12.69 0.47
C GLN A 111 35.51 -13.69 0.23
N ASN A 112 35.83 -14.99 0.19
CA ASN A 112 34.81 -16.03 -0.01
C ASN A 112 33.76 -16.03 1.10
N GLU A 113 34.14 -15.78 2.36
CA GLU A 113 33.19 -15.68 3.48
C GLU A 113 32.33 -14.42 3.33
N ILE A 114 32.89 -13.29 2.95
CA ILE A 114 32.17 -12.03 2.69
C ILE A 114 31.18 -12.20 1.53
N ASP A 115 31.58 -12.83 0.42
CA ASP A 115 30.70 -13.10 -0.72
C ASP A 115 29.45 -13.94 -0.32
N GLN A 116 29.65 -14.91 0.59
CA GLN A 116 28.51 -15.68 1.12
C GLN A 116 27.57 -14.82 2.00
N LEU A 117 28.14 -13.95 2.84
CA LEU A 117 27.35 -13.04 3.67
C LEU A 117 26.56 -12.03 2.82
N VAL A 118 27.17 -11.49 1.76
CA VAL A 118 26.48 -10.62 0.79
C VAL A 118 25.31 -11.36 0.13
N THR A 119 25.54 -12.61 -0.30
CA THR A 119 24.48 -13.46 -0.89
C THR A 119 23.35 -13.71 0.10
N GLU A 120 23.67 -13.92 1.38
CA GLU A 120 22.67 -14.15 2.42
C GLU A 120 21.88 -12.88 2.75
N ILE A 121 22.51 -11.70 2.75
CA ILE A 121 21.82 -10.41 2.87
C ILE A 121 20.79 -10.24 1.74
N ASP A 122 21.19 -10.52 0.49
CA ASP A 122 20.28 -10.46 -0.66
C ASP A 122 19.15 -11.48 -0.54
N ARG A 123 19.43 -12.68 -0.01
CA ARG A 123 18.39 -13.68 0.25
C ARG A 123 17.40 -13.19 1.31
N VAL A 124 17.85 -12.63 2.42
CA VAL A 124 16.99 -12.09 3.48
C VAL A 124 16.14 -10.95 2.91
N SER A 125 16.73 -10.04 2.13
CA SER A 125 16.01 -8.94 1.48
C SER A 125 14.89 -9.43 0.55
N THR A 126 15.12 -10.51 -0.20
CA THR A 126 14.16 -11.02 -1.19
C THR A 126 13.16 -12.03 -0.62
N THR A 127 13.42 -12.62 0.55
CA THR A 127 12.54 -13.63 1.15
C THR A 127 11.67 -13.12 2.28
N THR A 128 12.05 -11.99 2.92
CA THR A 128 11.29 -11.43 4.03
C THR A 128 9.98 -10.83 3.53
N LYS A 129 8.87 -11.48 3.87
CA LYS A 129 7.53 -11.06 3.46
C LYS A 129 6.53 -11.09 4.62
N PHE A 130 5.55 -10.23 4.57
CA PHE A 130 4.38 -10.22 5.42
C PHE A 130 3.13 -10.16 4.54
N ASN A 131 2.24 -11.14 4.65
CA ASN A 131 1.02 -11.25 3.85
C ASN A 131 1.26 -10.97 2.35
N GLU A 132 2.19 -11.72 1.73
CA GLU A 132 2.61 -11.63 0.32
C GLU A 132 3.35 -10.35 -0.08
N THR A 133 3.45 -9.35 0.79
CA THR A 133 4.22 -8.13 0.55
C THR A 133 5.67 -8.34 1.01
N TYR A 134 6.62 -8.16 0.10
CA TYR A 134 8.05 -8.19 0.41
C TYR A 134 8.45 -6.89 1.10
N LEU A 135 8.90 -6.99 2.36
CA LEU A 135 9.14 -5.81 3.20
C LEU A 135 10.48 -5.14 2.92
N LEU A 136 11.54 -5.91 2.63
CA LEU A 136 12.91 -5.42 2.50
C LEU A 136 13.42 -5.33 1.07
N GLN A 137 12.60 -5.71 0.09
CA GLN A 137 12.96 -5.68 -1.32
C GLN A 137 12.82 -4.27 -1.92
N GLY A 138 12.05 -3.39 -1.27
CA GLY A 138 11.64 -2.11 -1.83
C GLY A 138 10.49 -2.21 -2.84
N ASN A 139 10.10 -1.08 -3.39
CA ASN A 139 9.05 -1.03 -4.41
C ASN A 139 9.64 -1.43 -5.76
N ALA A 140 8.92 -2.25 -6.52
CA ALA A 140 9.31 -2.68 -7.88
C ALA A 140 9.46 -1.50 -8.89
N ARG A 141 9.04 -0.29 -8.52
CA ARG A 141 9.27 0.97 -9.26
C ARG A 141 10.51 1.65 -8.71
N GLY A 142 11.66 1.10 -8.92
CA GLY A 142 12.89 1.74 -8.48
C GLY A 142 13.43 2.76 -9.46
N THR A 143 14.29 3.63 -8.97
CA THR A 143 15.10 4.51 -9.81
C THR A 143 16.29 3.73 -10.34
N VAL A 144 16.56 3.81 -11.64
CA VAL A 144 17.80 3.27 -12.20
C VAL A 144 18.87 4.33 -12.06
N SER A 145 19.88 4.05 -11.23
CA SER A 145 21.03 4.92 -11.09
C SER A 145 22.15 4.39 -11.99
N ALA A 146 22.55 5.16 -12.98
CA ALA A 146 23.74 4.90 -13.77
C ALA A 146 24.81 5.95 -13.41
N THR A 147 26.01 5.50 -13.11
CA THR A 147 27.19 6.38 -12.93
C THR A 147 28.03 6.28 -14.20
N ALA A 148 28.34 7.36 -14.86
CA ALA A 148 29.07 7.34 -16.12
C ALA A 148 30.59 7.49 -15.93
N ALA A 149 31.41 6.57 -16.46
CA ALA A 149 32.84 6.78 -16.73
C ALA A 149 33.02 7.02 -18.23
N ASP A 150 33.86 7.96 -18.56
CA ASP A 150 34.24 8.24 -19.95
C ASP A 150 33.10 8.51 -20.92
N GLN A 151 32.13 9.36 -20.51
CA GLN A 151 31.03 9.85 -21.39
C GLN A 151 30.02 8.79 -21.84
N THR A 152 30.02 7.58 -21.31
CA THR A 152 29.03 6.56 -21.66
C THR A 152 28.15 6.29 -20.45
N VAL A 153 26.86 6.50 -20.58
CA VAL A 153 25.85 6.09 -19.59
C VAL A 153 25.56 4.64 -19.85
N ASP A 154 25.95 3.79 -18.93
CA ASP A 154 25.68 2.36 -18.84
C ASP A 154 25.84 1.51 -20.13
N SER A 155 26.47 0.36 -19.99
CA SER A 155 26.67 -0.61 -21.08
C SER A 155 25.36 -1.13 -21.72
N LYS A 156 24.25 -1.08 -21.02
CA LYS A 156 22.92 -1.47 -21.52
C LYS A 156 22.16 -0.31 -22.15
N LEU A 157 22.49 0.93 -21.80
CA LEU A 157 22.11 2.16 -22.49
C LEU A 157 23.31 2.76 -23.22
N ALA A 158 24.16 1.94 -23.80
CA ALA A 158 25.44 2.27 -24.43
C ALA A 158 25.36 3.36 -25.53
N ASP A 159 24.16 3.62 -26.03
CA ASP A 159 23.90 4.68 -27.02
C ASP A 159 23.59 6.05 -26.39
N VAL A 160 23.53 6.14 -25.04
CA VAL A 160 23.33 7.40 -24.33
C VAL A 160 24.68 7.88 -23.82
N LYS A 161 25.13 9.04 -24.31
CA LYS A 161 26.40 9.66 -23.90
C LYS A 161 26.12 10.96 -23.16
N LEU A 162 26.88 11.20 -22.11
CA LEU A 162 26.93 12.50 -21.44
C LEU A 162 28.17 13.24 -21.91
N ASN A 163 28.00 14.45 -22.42
CA ASN A 163 29.08 15.34 -22.79
C ASN A 163 29.15 16.50 -21.80
N ALA A 164 30.30 16.66 -21.18
CA ALA A 164 30.59 17.86 -20.41
C ALA A 164 31.34 18.87 -21.29
N ALA A 165 30.87 20.11 -21.30
CA ALA A 165 31.57 21.19 -22.00
C ALA A 165 32.94 21.45 -21.34
N ALA A 166 33.99 21.69 -22.11
CA ALA A 166 35.29 21.99 -21.59
C ALA A 166 35.26 23.23 -20.67
N GLY A 167 35.71 23.08 -19.42
CA GLY A 167 35.70 24.14 -18.43
C GLY A 167 34.42 24.27 -17.61
N SER A 168 33.45 23.36 -17.74
CA SER A 168 32.25 23.35 -16.89
C SER A 168 32.63 22.81 -15.49
N GLU A 169 32.24 23.54 -14.46
CA GLU A 169 32.30 23.08 -13.06
C GLU A 169 31.04 22.29 -12.76
N LEU A 170 31.14 20.97 -12.72
CA LEU A 170 30.04 20.08 -12.37
C LEU A 170 30.06 19.81 -10.87
N VAL A 171 28.93 19.90 -10.23
CA VAL A 171 28.75 19.59 -8.80
C VAL A 171 28.38 18.12 -8.64
N ALA A 172 28.97 17.44 -7.66
CA ALA A 172 28.61 16.06 -7.35
C ALA A 172 27.12 15.97 -6.95
N GLY A 173 26.41 15.02 -7.53
CA GLY A 173 24.99 14.83 -7.27
C GLY A 173 24.31 14.00 -8.35
N ASP A 174 23.06 13.64 -8.12
CA ASP A 174 22.25 12.87 -9.05
C ASP A 174 21.61 13.78 -10.10
N VAL A 175 21.67 13.32 -11.34
CA VAL A 175 21.04 13.97 -12.49
C VAL A 175 20.03 13.00 -13.11
N VAL A 176 18.77 13.41 -13.23
CA VAL A 176 17.75 12.61 -13.91
C VAL A 176 17.82 12.85 -15.39
N LEU A 177 18.18 11.83 -16.16
CA LEU A 177 18.30 11.88 -17.62
C LEU A 177 16.95 11.79 -18.34
N GLY A 178 15.92 11.33 -17.66
CA GLY A 178 14.59 11.16 -18.17
C GLY A 178 13.82 10.07 -17.42
N LYS A 179 12.60 9.85 -17.88
CA LYS A 179 11.69 8.86 -17.30
C LYS A 179 11.24 7.87 -18.38
N VAL A 180 11.05 6.61 -17.98
CA VAL A 180 10.48 5.61 -18.87
C VAL A 180 8.97 5.79 -18.89
N THR A 181 8.43 5.99 -20.08
CA THR A 181 6.99 6.15 -20.34
C THR A 181 6.51 5.09 -21.33
N ALA A 182 5.22 4.96 -21.48
CA ALA A 182 4.63 4.18 -22.55
C ALA A 182 4.32 5.07 -23.76
N GLU A 183 4.60 4.57 -24.97
CA GLU A 183 4.17 5.24 -26.19
C GLU A 183 3.48 4.28 -27.16
N VAL A 184 2.66 4.84 -28.03
CA VAL A 184 2.06 4.10 -29.13
C VAL A 184 3.05 4.01 -30.28
N LYS A 185 3.57 2.81 -30.56
CA LYS A 185 4.49 2.55 -31.67
C LYS A 185 3.76 2.46 -33.01
N ALA A 186 2.67 1.71 -33.01
CA ALA A 186 1.82 1.55 -34.20
C ALA A 186 0.36 1.43 -33.80
N ASN A 187 -0.52 2.10 -34.49
CA ASN A 187 -1.95 1.98 -34.29
C ASN A 187 -2.71 1.98 -35.62
N LYS A 188 -3.85 1.27 -35.57
CA LYS A 188 -4.91 1.40 -36.57
C LYS A 188 -6.16 1.95 -35.88
N GLY A 189 -6.02 3.21 -35.36
CA GLY A 189 -7.10 3.90 -34.68
C GLY A 189 -7.13 3.76 -33.14
N GLY A 190 -5.99 4.01 -32.44
CA GLY A 190 -5.94 4.03 -30.98
C GLY A 190 -5.08 5.18 -30.45
N ALA A 191 -5.24 5.51 -29.17
CA ALA A 191 -4.46 6.51 -28.46
C ALA A 191 -4.36 6.16 -26.97
N LEU A 192 -3.29 6.57 -26.32
CA LEU A 192 -3.24 6.64 -24.86
C LEU A 192 -4.02 7.88 -24.41
N ILE A 193 -4.90 7.69 -23.42
CA ILE A 193 -5.76 8.76 -22.89
C ILE A 193 -5.40 9.12 -21.45
N GLY A 194 -4.32 8.54 -20.91
CA GLY A 194 -3.81 8.76 -19.58
C GLY A 194 -2.67 7.80 -19.26
N ASP A 195 -2.28 7.75 -18.01
CA ASP A 195 -1.28 6.80 -17.52
C ASP A 195 -1.83 5.38 -17.60
N LEU A 196 -0.98 4.44 -18.03
CA LEU A 196 -1.34 3.03 -18.08
C LEU A 196 -1.51 2.47 -16.68
N SER A 197 -2.49 1.59 -16.50
CA SER A 197 -2.76 0.93 -15.24
C SER A 197 -3.20 -0.54 -15.42
N GLY A 198 -3.33 -1.27 -14.31
CA GLY A 198 -3.84 -2.63 -14.29
C GLY A 198 -3.08 -3.60 -15.19
N SER A 199 -3.80 -4.57 -15.75
CA SER A 199 -3.22 -5.66 -16.54
C SER A 199 -2.51 -5.21 -17.83
N VAL A 200 -2.83 -4.03 -18.36
CA VAL A 200 -2.14 -3.47 -19.53
C VAL A 200 -0.74 -2.99 -19.14
N LEU A 201 -0.63 -2.27 -18.04
CA LEU A 201 0.66 -1.83 -17.49
C LEU A 201 1.52 -3.04 -17.06
N ASP A 202 0.93 -4.02 -16.42
CA ASP A 202 1.62 -5.25 -15.99
C ASP A 202 2.12 -6.04 -17.21
N ALA A 203 1.31 -6.16 -18.25
CA ALA A 203 1.72 -6.82 -19.50
C ALA A 203 2.89 -6.10 -20.17
N LEU A 204 2.88 -4.76 -20.24
CA LEU A 204 3.97 -3.96 -20.80
C LEU A 204 5.26 -4.08 -19.98
N ASN A 205 5.16 -3.94 -18.67
CA ASN A 205 6.30 -4.05 -17.76
C ASN A 205 6.94 -5.45 -17.73
N ASN A 206 6.17 -6.49 -18.06
CA ASN A 206 6.64 -7.86 -18.15
C ASN A 206 6.83 -8.37 -19.59
N ALA A 207 6.62 -7.50 -20.59
CA ALA A 207 6.78 -7.87 -21.99
C ALA A 207 8.21 -8.32 -22.32
N THR A 208 8.35 -9.31 -23.17
CA THR A 208 9.64 -9.89 -23.56
C THR A 208 10.55 -8.88 -24.24
N ASN A 209 10.00 -8.08 -25.14
CA ASN A 209 10.73 -7.07 -25.94
C ASN A 209 10.35 -5.63 -25.57
N GLY A 210 9.83 -5.41 -24.34
CA GLY A 210 9.40 -4.08 -23.91
C GLY A 210 8.23 -3.49 -24.72
N ALA A 211 7.48 -4.32 -25.44
CA ALA A 211 6.33 -3.92 -26.24
C ALA A 211 5.21 -4.96 -26.15
N ILE A 212 3.96 -4.48 -26.21
CA ILE A 212 2.75 -5.32 -26.26
C ILE A 212 1.87 -4.91 -27.42
N THR A 213 1.11 -5.86 -27.93
CA THR A 213 0.11 -5.62 -28.98
C THR A 213 -1.28 -5.86 -28.41
N ILE A 214 -2.18 -4.89 -28.62
CA ILE A 214 -3.59 -5.02 -28.26
C ILE A 214 -4.38 -5.14 -29.56
N THR A 215 -5.09 -6.25 -29.72
CA THR A 215 -5.82 -6.55 -30.96
C THR A 215 -7.26 -6.92 -30.63
N GLN A 216 -8.19 -6.32 -31.36
CA GLN A 216 -9.62 -6.64 -31.27
C GLN A 216 -9.87 -8.08 -31.74
N LYS A 217 -10.60 -8.85 -30.94
CA LYS A 217 -10.96 -10.23 -31.27
C LYS A 217 -12.10 -10.27 -32.28
N ALA A 218 -11.97 -11.15 -33.26
CA ALA A 218 -13.04 -11.48 -34.20
C ALA A 218 -13.47 -12.95 -34.03
N ASP A 219 -14.76 -13.21 -34.12
CA ASP A 219 -15.32 -14.57 -34.13
C ASP A 219 -16.38 -14.69 -35.25
N ALA A 220 -16.30 -15.79 -36.01
CA ALA A 220 -17.20 -16.10 -37.13
C ALA A 220 -17.44 -14.92 -38.11
N GLY A 221 -16.39 -14.11 -38.35
CA GLY A 221 -16.47 -12.98 -39.27
C GLY A 221 -17.07 -11.69 -38.66
N LYS A 222 -17.33 -11.65 -37.36
CA LYS A 222 -17.79 -10.47 -36.63
C LYS A 222 -16.72 -10.03 -35.60
N LEU A 223 -16.56 -8.68 -35.49
CA LEU A 223 -15.73 -8.09 -34.44
C LEU A 223 -16.48 -8.15 -33.10
N LEU A 224 -15.77 -8.59 -32.06
CA LEU A 224 -16.28 -8.61 -30.69
C LEU A 224 -15.79 -7.35 -29.95
N ASP A 225 -16.52 -6.95 -28.89
CA ASP A 225 -16.04 -5.94 -27.94
C ASP A 225 -15.09 -6.60 -26.90
N LEU A 226 -14.11 -7.35 -27.42
CA LEU A 226 -13.07 -8.01 -26.66
C LEU A 226 -11.73 -7.75 -27.36
N TYR A 227 -10.74 -7.41 -26.56
CA TYR A 227 -9.39 -7.08 -27.01
C TYR A 227 -8.39 -7.99 -26.30
N GLU A 228 -7.53 -8.61 -27.05
CA GLU A 228 -6.45 -9.46 -26.54
C GLU A 228 -5.18 -8.64 -26.40
N VAL A 229 -4.65 -8.55 -25.19
CA VAL A 229 -3.33 -7.98 -24.90
C VAL A 229 -2.31 -9.10 -25.05
N LYS A 230 -1.41 -8.96 -26.00
CA LYS A 230 -0.40 -9.99 -26.37
C LYS A 230 1.01 -9.47 -26.16
N ASP A 231 1.87 -10.34 -25.66
CA ASP A 231 3.30 -10.20 -25.62
C ASP A 231 3.91 -11.30 -26.48
N ASP A 232 4.62 -10.93 -27.52
CA ASP A 232 5.24 -11.83 -28.49
C ASP A 232 4.30 -12.96 -28.96
N GLY A 233 3.07 -12.59 -29.32
CA GLY A 233 2.02 -13.51 -29.77
C GLY A 233 1.27 -14.25 -28.66
N THR A 234 1.74 -14.20 -27.41
CA THR A 234 1.09 -14.86 -26.27
C THR A 234 0.07 -13.93 -25.60
N THR A 235 -1.20 -14.36 -25.49
CA THR A 235 -2.24 -13.56 -24.82
C THR A 235 -1.99 -13.51 -23.31
N LYS A 236 -1.82 -12.32 -22.78
CA LYS A 236 -1.65 -12.03 -21.34
C LYS A 236 -2.96 -11.65 -20.67
N ALA A 237 -3.84 -10.95 -21.39
CA ALA A 237 -5.15 -10.55 -20.89
C ALA A 237 -6.16 -10.43 -22.03
N THR A 238 -7.45 -10.60 -21.70
CA THR A 238 -8.56 -10.32 -22.60
C THR A 238 -9.50 -9.35 -21.91
N LEU A 239 -9.71 -8.17 -22.52
CA LEU A 239 -10.37 -7.03 -21.91
C LEU A 239 -11.45 -6.48 -22.83
N THR A 240 -12.48 -5.87 -22.28
CA THR A 240 -13.45 -5.08 -23.05
C THR A 240 -12.91 -3.67 -23.36
N GLN A 241 -13.53 -2.97 -24.33
CA GLN A 241 -13.15 -1.59 -24.62
C GLN A 241 -13.31 -0.66 -23.40
N ALA A 242 -14.34 -0.88 -22.59
CA ALA A 242 -14.55 -0.13 -21.35
C ALA A 242 -13.39 -0.31 -20.35
N GLN A 243 -12.97 -1.56 -20.13
CA GLN A 243 -11.85 -1.87 -19.24
C GLN A 243 -10.52 -1.31 -19.76
N LEU A 244 -10.26 -1.39 -21.08
CA LEU A 244 -9.09 -0.77 -21.69
C LEU A 244 -9.07 0.73 -21.46
N LYS A 245 -10.22 1.39 -21.57
CA LYS A 245 -10.36 2.83 -21.38
C LYS A 245 -10.09 3.25 -19.94
N GLU A 246 -10.54 2.46 -18.96
CA GLU A 246 -10.18 2.65 -17.54
C GLU A 246 -8.69 2.48 -17.28
N MET A 247 -8.00 1.64 -18.07
CA MET A 247 -6.55 1.40 -17.96
C MET A 247 -5.70 2.34 -18.83
N GLY A 248 -6.28 3.46 -19.31
CA GLY A 248 -5.56 4.49 -20.05
C GLY A 248 -5.42 4.24 -21.56
N VAL A 249 -6.13 3.25 -22.12
CA VAL A 249 -6.05 2.89 -23.54
C VAL A 249 -7.38 3.08 -24.23
N ASN A 250 -7.41 3.86 -25.32
CA ASN A 250 -8.57 3.99 -26.17
C ASN A 250 -8.26 3.43 -27.57
N ILE A 251 -8.95 2.37 -27.98
CA ILE A 251 -8.81 1.77 -29.30
C ILE A 251 -10.13 1.94 -30.04
N THR A 252 -10.06 2.45 -31.28
CA THR A 252 -11.20 2.49 -32.17
C THR A 252 -11.44 1.10 -32.75
N ALA A 253 -12.67 0.60 -32.63
CA ALA A 253 -13.04 -0.67 -33.26
C ALA A 253 -12.75 -0.70 -34.73
N GLY A 254 -12.27 -1.83 -35.24
CA GLY A 254 -12.02 -2.02 -36.67
C GLY A 254 -13.33 -1.99 -37.49
N ALA A 255 -13.22 -1.74 -38.74
CA ALA A 255 -14.37 -1.67 -39.66
C ALA A 255 -14.90 -3.05 -40.08
N ALA A 256 -14.06 -4.08 -40.03
CA ALA A 256 -14.41 -5.46 -40.42
C ALA A 256 -13.48 -6.48 -39.73
N ALA A 257 -13.89 -7.73 -39.67
CA ALA A 257 -13.07 -8.82 -39.07
C ALA A 257 -11.72 -9.02 -39.76
N ALA A 258 -11.62 -8.68 -41.04
CA ALA A 258 -10.36 -8.68 -41.80
C ALA A 258 -9.43 -7.49 -41.44
N ASN A 259 -9.93 -6.46 -40.77
CA ASN A 259 -9.18 -5.29 -40.35
C ASN A 259 -9.56 -4.87 -38.92
N PRO A 260 -9.20 -5.71 -37.89
CA PRO A 260 -9.51 -5.44 -36.52
C PRO A 260 -8.76 -4.22 -35.98
N GLY A 261 -9.32 -3.54 -34.97
CA GLY A 261 -8.62 -2.48 -34.26
C GLY A 261 -7.36 -3.06 -33.61
N THR A 262 -6.21 -2.47 -33.92
CA THR A 262 -4.91 -2.94 -33.41
C THR A 262 -4.07 -1.77 -32.93
N MET A 263 -3.42 -1.92 -31.79
CA MET A 263 -2.52 -0.93 -31.21
C MET A 263 -1.30 -1.62 -30.63
N GLU A 264 -0.13 -1.09 -30.93
CA GLU A 264 1.13 -1.55 -30.32
C GLU A 264 1.62 -0.46 -29.36
N ILE A 265 1.88 -0.84 -28.14
CA ILE A 265 2.40 0.03 -27.06
C ILE A 265 3.78 -0.47 -26.68
N GLN A 266 4.73 0.43 -26.55
CA GLN A 266 6.10 0.11 -26.18
C GLN A 266 6.64 1.01 -25.08
N LEU A 267 7.69 0.56 -24.41
CA LEU A 267 8.49 1.39 -23.52
C LEU A 267 9.21 2.48 -24.32
N LYS A 268 9.22 3.70 -23.80
CA LYS A 268 9.91 4.85 -24.35
C LYS A 268 10.66 5.62 -23.28
N TRP A 269 11.88 6.02 -23.58
CA TRP A 269 12.59 6.98 -22.77
C TRP A 269 12.15 8.40 -23.09
N ASN A 270 11.56 9.08 -22.08
CA ASN A 270 11.10 10.46 -22.22
C ASN A 270 12.14 11.41 -21.64
N GLN A 271 12.90 12.06 -22.53
CA GLN A 271 13.90 13.06 -22.17
C GLN A 271 13.30 14.38 -21.66
N ALA A 272 12.02 14.67 -21.95
CA ALA A 272 11.37 15.89 -21.46
C ALA A 272 11.19 15.91 -19.93
N GLU A 273 11.31 14.75 -19.27
CA GLU A 273 11.28 14.58 -17.82
C GLU A 273 12.67 14.69 -17.17
N GLN A 274 13.63 15.36 -17.82
CA GLN A 274 14.95 15.61 -17.25
C GLN A 274 14.85 16.57 -16.07
N LYS A 275 15.62 16.25 -15.01
CA LYS A 275 15.72 17.10 -13.81
C LYS A 275 17.19 17.22 -13.41
N ASP A 276 17.51 18.37 -12.82
CA ASP A 276 18.83 18.66 -12.24
C ASP A 276 20.00 18.57 -13.25
N LEU A 277 19.72 18.73 -14.56
CA LEU A 277 20.74 18.82 -15.57
C LEU A 277 21.58 20.08 -15.37
N GLN A 278 22.84 19.89 -15.01
CA GLN A 278 23.75 20.99 -14.68
C GLN A 278 24.19 21.75 -15.93
N ALA A 279 24.47 23.05 -15.78
CA ALA A 279 24.99 23.88 -16.86
C ALA A 279 26.32 23.30 -17.38
N GLY A 280 26.43 23.12 -18.69
CA GLY A 280 27.59 22.51 -19.33
C GLY A 280 27.52 21.00 -19.47
N LEU A 281 26.50 20.33 -18.92
CA LEU A 281 26.24 18.92 -19.14
C LEU A 281 25.19 18.79 -20.27
N SER A 282 25.46 17.98 -21.27
CA SER A 282 24.52 17.65 -22.34
C SER A 282 24.41 16.15 -22.53
N ILE A 283 23.21 15.70 -22.89
CA ILE A 283 22.96 14.30 -23.21
C ILE A 283 23.09 14.16 -24.72
N ASP A 284 24.06 13.40 -25.18
CA ASP A 284 24.20 13.01 -26.58
C ASP A 284 23.56 11.63 -26.76
N ALA A 285 22.24 11.65 -26.89
CA ALA A 285 21.47 10.48 -27.23
C ALA A 285 20.39 10.87 -28.22
N ALA A 286 20.46 10.28 -29.39
CA ALA A 286 19.27 10.28 -30.27
C ALA A 286 18.23 9.39 -29.56
N ALA A 287 17.04 9.97 -29.28
CA ALA A 287 15.94 9.26 -28.61
C ALA A 287 15.51 7.98 -29.36
N ASP A 288 15.81 7.88 -30.64
CA ASP A 288 15.62 6.74 -31.52
C ASP A 288 16.61 5.58 -31.30
N LYS A 289 17.74 5.83 -30.64
CA LYS A 289 18.73 4.78 -30.34
C LYS A 289 18.43 3.98 -29.07
N VAL A 290 17.63 4.54 -28.15
CA VAL A 290 17.19 3.85 -26.93
C VAL A 290 15.86 3.16 -27.23
N THR A 291 15.94 1.94 -27.76
CA THR A 291 14.76 1.14 -28.12
C THR A 291 14.09 0.51 -26.88
N ALA A 292 12.82 0.12 -27.04
CA ALA A 292 12.06 -0.56 -25.99
C ALA A 292 12.74 -1.84 -25.51
N ASP A 293 13.37 -2.60 -26.41
CA ASP A 293 14.12 -3.82 -26.08
C ASP A 293 15.31 -3.54 -25.16
N LYS A 294 16.03 -2.42 -25.39
CA LYS A 294 17.15 -2.01 -24.55
C LYS A 294 16.71 -1.54 -23.18
N LEU A 295 15.61 -0.77 -23.10
CA LEU A 295 15.00 -0.38 -21.83
C LEU A 295 14.57 -1.61 -21.04
N LYS A 296 13.96 -2.58 -21.71
CA LYS A 296 13.57 -3.85 -21.07
C LYS A 296 14.77 -4.68 -20.63
N ALA A 297 15.78 -4.81 -21.48
CA ALA A 297 17.03 -5.53 -21.13
C ALA A 297 17.73 -4.91 -19.92
N SER A 298 17.55 -3.61 -19.71
CA SER A 298 18.03 -2.87 -18.54
C SER A 298 17.14 -3.06 -17.30
N GLY A 299 16.04 -3.80 -17.38
CA GLY A 299 15.10 -4.02 -16.27
C GLY A 299 14.16 -2.86 -15.98
N LEU A 300 14.14 -1.84 -16.85
CA LEU A 300 13.35 -0.61 -16.69
C LEU A 300 11.87 -0.86 -16.95
N LYS A 301 11.03 -0.18 -16.20
CA LYS A 301 9.55 -0.24 -16.26
C LYS A 301 8.97 1.16 -16.48
N VAL A 302 7.71 1.22 -16.88
CA VAL A 302 6.98 2.49 -16.95
C VAL A 302 6.96 3.15 -15.58
N GLY A 303 7.40 4.40 -15.53
CA GLY A 303 7.49 5.19 -14.30
C GLY A 303 8.89 5.31 -13.73
N ASP A 304 9.84 4.47 -14.15
CA ASP A 304 11.21 4.51 -13.65
C ASP A 304 11.97 5.74 -14.15
N GLU A 305 12.78 6.34 -13.30
CA GLU A 305 13.69 7.43 -13.64
C GLU A 305 15.07 6.87 -13.97
N VAL A 306 15.66 7.34 -15.07
CA VAL A 306 17.06 7.05 -15.42
C VAL A 306 17.93 8.13 -14.81
N LYS A 307 18.75 7.78 -13.84
CA LYS A 307 19.62 8.72 -13.10
C LYS A 307 21.10 8.46 -13.38
N VAL A 308 21.89 9.52 -13.33
CA VAL A 308 23.35 9.48 -13.35
C VAL A 308 23.86 10.23 -12.12
N THR A 309 24.77 9.61 -11.38
CA THR A 309 25.44 10.25 -10.25
C THR A 309 26.79 10.81 -10.71
N ILE A 310 26.97 12.12 -10.56
CA ILE A 310 28.24 12.80 -10.82
C ILE A 310 29.05 12.73 -9.51
N LYS A 311 30.23 12.10 -9.56
CA LYS A 311 31.17 12.05 -8.44
C LYS A 311 32.32 13.02 -8.68
N ALA A 312 32.70 13.80 -7.67
CA ALA A 312 33.87 14.61 -7.66
C ALA A 312 35.08 13.76 -7.22
N GLU A 313 36.11 13.65 -8.04
CA GLU A 313 37.38 13.08 -7.68
C GLU A 313 38.44 14.19 -7.63
N GLN A 314 39.32 14.16 -6.64
CA GLN A 314 40.52 15.01 -6.65
C GLN A 314 41.63 14.35 -7.50
N ASP A 315 42.17 15.11 -8.44
CA ASP A 315 43.38 14.69 -9.15
C ASP A 315 44.55 14.65 -8.17
N ALA A 316 45.06 13.44 -7.93
CA ALA A 316 46.17 13.21 -7.02
C ALA A 316 47.47 13.95 -7.41
N THR A 317 47.56 14.39 -8.68
CA THR A 317 48.75 15.06 -9.21
C THR A 317 48.67 16.58 -9.11
N THR A 318 47.48 17.16 -9.31
CA THR A 318 47.32 18.62 -9.37
C THR A 318 46.56 19.18 -8.16
N GLY A 319 45.94 18.35 -7.34
CA GLY A 319 45.10 18.77 -6.21
C GLY A 319 43.77 19.43 -6.62
N ASN A 320 43.51 19.55 -7.91
CA ASN A 320 42.27 20.12 -8.43
C ASN A 320 41.17 19.08 -8.42
N THR A 321 39.96 19.52 -8.09
CA THR A 321 38.76 18.67 -8.20
C THR A 321 38.46 18.41 -9.66
N VAL A 322 38.64 17.19 -10.13
CA VAL A 322 38.31 16.77 -11.48
C VAL A 322 37.03 15.96 -11.39
N THR A 323 35.96 16.44 -12.01
CA THR A 323 34.74 15.71 -12.10
C THR A 323 34.86 14.67 -13.21
N LYS A 324 34.98 13.39 -12.83
CA LYS A 324 34.96 12.28 -13.78
C LYS A 324 33.58 11.66 -13.76
N LEU A 325 33.03 11.48 -14.94
CA LEU A 325 31.82 10.71 -15.15
C LEU A 325 32.24 9.23 -15.28
N LYS A 326 31.85 8.38 -14.33
CA LYS A 326 32.06 6.93 -14.41
C LYS A 326 30.75 6.23 -14.73
N ALA A 327 30.73 5.35 -15.74
CA ALA A 327 29.60 4.48 -16.00
C ALA A 327 29.64 3.29 -15.04
N TYR A 328 28.61 3.11 -14.28
CA TYR A 328 28.36 1.88 -13.53
C TYR A 328 27.31 1.04 -14.26
N ASP A 329 27.48 -0.25 -14.18
CA ASP A 329 26.46 -1.18 -14.64
C ASP A 329 25.17 -0.95 -13.83
N ASN A 330 24.02 -0.91 -14.51
CA ASN A 330 22.70 -0.62 -13.96
C ASN A 330 22.52 -1.06 -12.52
N ALA A 331 22.80 -0.21 -11.55
CA ALA A 331 22.34 -0.43 -10.21
C ALA A 331 20.87 0.04 -10.12
N TYR A 332 19.96 -0.85 -10.41
CA TYR A 332 18.56 -0.68 -10.02
C TYR A 332 18.52 -0.60 -8.50
N VAL A 333 18.24 0.58 -7.97
CA VAL A 333 17.93 0.78 -6.56
C VAL A 333 16.44 0.91 -6.44
N PRO A 334 15.75 -0.09 -5.90
CA PRO A 334 14.31 0.00 -5.69
C PRO A 334 13.97 1.20 -4.81
N ASP A 335 12.88 1.89 -5.14
CA ASP A 335 12.35 2.91 -4.24
C ASP A 335 11.90 2.29 -2.92
N ALA A 336 11.83 3.10 -1.87
CA ALA A 336 11.33 2.65 -0.58
C ALA A 336 9.90 2.09 -0.71
N LEU A 337 9.63 1.00 -0.03
CA LEU A 337 8.28 0.47 0.09
C LEU A 337 7.48 1.36 1.03
N ASN A 338 6.47 2.04 0.51
CA ASN A 338 5.57 2.85 1.30
C ASN A 338 4.29 2.08 1.60
N VAL A 339 4.09 1.74 2.86
CA VAL A 339 2.87 1.08 3.35
C VAL A 339 2.05 2.10 4.12
N SER A 340 0.81 2.32 3.68
CA SER A 340 -0.14 3.23 4.34
C SER A 340 -1.13 2.41 5.17
N LEU A 341 -1.05 2.51 6.48
CA LEU A 341 -1.91 1.83 7.43
C LEU A 341 -3.09 2.74 7.78
N HIS A 342 -4.31 2.27 7.55
CA HIS A 342 -5.53 3.02 7.87
C HIS A 342 -5.94 2.75 9.32
N VAL A 343 -5.73 3.75 10.19
CA VAL A 343 -5.90 3.67 11.65
C VAL A 343 -7.00 4.60 12.17
N GLY A 344 -8.04 4.83 11.41
CA GLY A 344 -9.17 5.67 11.79
C GLY A 344 -10.50 5.16 11.24
N ALA A 345 -11.60 5.79 11.66
CA ALA A 345 -12.96 5.41 11.24
C ALA A 345 -13.39 6.07 9.92
N ASP A 346 -12.68 7.11 9.47
CA ASP A 346 -13.04 7.94 8.31
C ASP A 346 -11.92 7.91 7.26
N SER A 347 -12.25 8.23 6.00
CA SER A 347 -11.32 8.18 4.85
C SER A 347 -10.30 9.34 4.79
N SER A 348 -10.17 10.17 5.86
CA SER A 348 -9.20 11.26 5.92
C SER A 348 -7.76 10.74 5.86
N ASN A 349 -6.85 11.51 5.25
CA ASN A 349 -5.43 11.21 5.25
C ASN A 349 -4.82 11.27 6.65
N ASP A 350 -5.39 12.06 7.57
CA ASP A 350 -4.95 12.14 8.97
C ASP A 350 -5.15 10.81 9.71
N ASN A 351 -6.03 9.94 9.19
CA ASN A 351 -6.29 8.60 9.71
C ASN A 351 -5.35 7.54 9.12
N LYS A 352 -4.26 7.95 8.48
CA LYS A 352 -3.25 7.04 7.92
C LYS A 352 -1.91 7.24 8.60
N ILE A 353 -1.25 6.13 8.89
CA ILE A 353 0.14 6.10 9.33
C ILE A 353 0.93 5.50 8.19
N GLU A 354 1.85 6.28 7.64
CA GLU A 354 2.75 5.83 6.58
C GLU A 354 4.01 5.25 7.20
N MET A 355 4.41 4.10 6.69
CA MET A 355 5.64 3.40 7.00
C MET A 355 6.44 3.28 5.71
N SER A 356 7.66 3.81 5.71
CA SER A 356 8.59 3.71 4.60
C SER A 356 9.71 2.74 4.96
N ILE A 357 9.92 1.73 4.13
CA ILE A 357 10.98 0.74 4.29
C ILE A 357 11.86 0.79 3.05
N GLU A 358 13.10 1.19 3.21
CA GLU A 358 14.08 1.19 2.14
C GLU A 358 14.46 -0.25 1.75
N SER A 359 14.92 -0.43 0.50
CA SER A 359 15.46 -1.70 0.08
C SER A 359 16.76 -2.01 0.82
N MET A 360 16.85 -3.22 1.37
CA MET A 360 18.01 -3.72 2.13
C MET A 360 18.82 -4.75 1.34
N SER A 361 18.77 -4.67 0.01
CA SER A 361 19.68 -5.46 -0.83
C SER A 361 21.12 -4.98 -0.71
N SER A 362 22.08 -5.83 -1.00
CA SER A 362 23.51 -5.51 -1.00
C SER A 362 23.83 -4.28 -1.86
N LYS A 363 23.10 -4.12 -2.97
CA LYS A 363 23.22 -2.96 -3.87
C LYS A 363 22.67 -1.68 -3.23
N SER A 364 21.50 -1.74 -2.59
CA SER A 364 20.86 -0.58 -1.94
C SER A 364 21.66 -0.12 -0.71
N LEU A 365 22.24 -1.06 -0.01
CA LEU A 365 23.15 -0.77 1.10
C LEU A 365 24.47 -0.15 0.61
N GLY A 366 24.82 -0.32 -0.67
CA GLY A 366 26.06 0.14 -1.27
C GLY A 366 27.25 -0.77 -0.98
N LEU A 367 26.99 -2.02 -0.59
CA LEU A 367 28.03 -3.00 -0.25
C LEU A 367 28.80 -3.50 -1.46
N VAL A 368 28.13 -3.59 -2.61
CA VAL A 368 28.73 -4.21 -3.80
C VAL A 368 29.19 -3.14 -4.80
N ASN A 369 30.33 -3.40 -5.43
CA ASN A 369 30.88 -2.61 -6.53
C ASN A 369 30.22 -2.98 -7.87
N GLU A 370 30.82 -2.51 -8.97
CA GLU A 370 30.39 -2.77 -10.34
C GLU A 370 30.32 -4.27 -10.69
N ASP A 371 31.20 -5.08 -10.11
CA ASP A 371 31.28 -6.52 -10.31
C ASP A 371 30.29 -7.29 -9.41
N GLY A 372 29.48 -6.60 -8.61
CA GLY A 372 28.54 -7.19 -7.67
C GLY A 372 29.20 -7.79 -6.42
N LYS A 373 30.40 -7.33 -6.08
CA LYS A 373 31.21 -7.82 -4.96
C LYS A 373 31.71 -6.70 -4.06
N LEU A 374 31.80 -6.98 -2.77
CA LEU A 374 32.57 -6.17 -1.84
C LEU A 374 33.99 -6.70 -1.79
N LEU A 375 34.95 -5.98 -2.36
CA LEU A 375 36.35 -6.43 -2.46
C LEU A 375 37.10 -6.18 -1.17
N VAL A 376 37.68 -7.23 -0.61
CA VAL A 376 38.63 -7.21 0.52
C VAL A 376 39.93 -7.92 0.17
N ASP A 377 39.96 -8.65 -0.95
CA ASP A 377 41.12 -9.32 -1.51
C ASP A 377 42.09 -8.32 -2.15
N GLY A 378 43.32 -8.75 -2.41
CA GLY A 378 44.36 -7.96 -3.06
C GLY A 378 45.72 -8.14 -2.42
N LYS A 379 46.74 -7.56 -3.04
CA LYS A 379 48.12 -7.67 -2.58
C LYS A 379 48.41 -6.83 -1.31
N ASP A 380 47.56 -5.80 -1.09
CA ASP A 380 47.69 -4.89 0.04
C ASP A 380 46.34 -4.76 0.79
N SER A 381 46.28 -3.95 1.84
CA SER A 381 45.08 -3.72 2.66
C SER A 381 44.10 -2.73 2.06
N THR A 382 44.41 -2.09 0.94
CA THR A 382 43.65 -0.93 0.42
C THR A 382 42.16 -1.26 0.16
N ASN A 383 41.90 -2.45 -0.38
CA ASN A 383 40.52 -2.88 -0.62
C ASN A 383 39.78 -3.15 0.69
N ALA A 384 40.43 -3.82 1.63
CA ALA A 384 39.89 -4.11 2.95
C ALA A 384 39.57 -2.82 3.73
N ASP A 385 40.42 -1.81 3.66
CA ASP A 385 40.21 -0.51 4.32
C ASP A 385 38.98 0.21 3.74
N LYS A 386 38.81 0.20 2.41
CA LYS A 386 37.61 0.73 1.75
C LYS A 386 36.35 -0.06 2.11
N ALA A 387 36.48 -1.39 2.23
CA ALA A 387 35.36 -2.24 2.62
C ALA A 387 34.86 -1.94 4.04
N ILE A 388 35.77 -1.62 4.98
CA ILE A 388 35.41 -1.21 6.35
C ILE A 388 34.50 0.03 6.31
N ASP A 389 34.92 1.07 5.55
CA ASP A 389 34.10 2.30 5.42
C ASP A 389 32.74 2.03 4.78
N THR A 390 32.70 1.19 3.76
CA THR A 390 31.48 0.82 3.06
C THR A 390 30.52 0.06 3.99
N ILE A 391 31.03 -0.91 4.74
CA ILE A 391 30.25 -1.69 5.70
C ILE A 391 29.75 -0.78 6.84
N ALA A 392 30.58 0.16 7.32
CA ALA A 392 30.16 1.12 8.34
C ALA A 392 28.98 1.98 7.88
N GLN A 393 28.98 2.43 6.61
CA GLN A 393 27.86 3.16 6.02
C GLN A 393 26.59 2.28 5.90
N ALA A 394 26.74 1.02 5.52
CA ALA A 394 25.64 0.07 5.47
C ALA A 394 25.02 -0.18 6.86
N ILE A 395 25.85 -0.38 7.87
CA ILE A 395 25.40 -0.50 9.28
C ILE A 395 24.63 0.74 9.71
N GLN A 396 25.09 1.94 9.34
CA GLN A 396 24.40 3.20 9.65
C GLN A 396 23.02 3.26 8.98
N LYS A 397 22.90 2.85 7.71
CA LYS A 397 21.60 2.79 7.00
C LYS A 397 20.63 1.83 7.68
N VAL A 398 21.07 0.60 7.98
CA VAL A 398 20.25 -0.40 8.67
C VAL A 398 19.82 0.12 10.04
N SER A 399 20.71 0.74 10.80
CA SER A 399 20.40 1.30 12.12
C SER A 399 19.39 2.44 12.03
N THR A 400 19.49 3.31 11.03
CA THR A 400 18.55 4.39 10.77
C THR A 400 17.17 3.82 10.43
N GLN A 401 17.11 2.80 9.57
CA GLN A 401 15.85 2.15 9.21
C GLN A 401 15.20 1.47 10.41
N ARG A 402 15.97 0.77 11.24
CA ARG A 402 15.45 0.17 12.49
C ARG A 402 14.91 1.22 13.46
N SER A 403 15.61 2.34 13.61
CA SER A 403 15.13 3.45 14.43
C SER A 403 13.81 4.04 13.91
N ALA A 404 13.68 4.21 12.59
CA ALA A 404 12.45 4.69 11.96
C ALA A 404 11.29 3.71 12.19
N LEU A 405 11.52 2.39 12.02
CA LEU A 405 10.52 1.36 12.28
C LEU A 405 10.10 1.31 13.76
N GLY A 406 11.05 1.41 14.69
CA GLY A 406 10.75 1.49 16.12
C GLY A 406 9.90 2.71 16.48
N ALA A 407 10.16 3.87 15.84
CA ALA A 407 9.32 5.05 16.03
C ALA A 407 7.89 4.85 15.49
N VAL A 408 7.75 4.17 14.35
CA VAL A 408 6.42 3.82 13.80
C VAL A 408 5.70 2.84 14.72
N GLN A 409 6.39 1.82 15.24
CA GLN A 409 5.81 0.87 16.20
C GLN A 409 5.27 1.59 17.42
N ASN A 410 6.06 2.46 18.05
CA ASN A 410 5.61 3.25 19.22
C ASN A 410 4.36 4.09 18.88
N ARG A 411 4.33 4.72 17.69
CA ARG A 411 3.16 5.49 17.23
C ARG A 411 1.93 4.59 17.09
N LEU A 412 2.09 3.40 16.53
CA LEU A 412 0.99 2.43 16.37
C LEU A 412 0.48 1.95 17.72
N GLU A 413 1.36 1.63 18.67
CA GLU A 413 0.98 1.23 20.03
C GLU A 413 0.20 2.32 20.77
N HIS A 414 0.66 3.58 20.69
CA HIS A 414 -0.09 4.71 21.22
C HIS A 414 -1.42 4.92 20.52
N THR A 415 -1.48 4.66 19.20
CA THR A 415 -2.71 4.76 18.43
C THR A 415 -3.70 3.67 18.85
N VAL A 416 -3.27 2.41 19.01
CA VAL A 416 -4.12 1.30 19.50
C VAL A 416 -4.71 1.67 20.86
N ASN A 417 -3.87 2.09 21.81
CA ASN A 417 -4.32 2.48 23.16
C ASN A 417 -5.34 3.64 23.12
N ASN A 418 -5.14 4.62 22.23
CA ASN A 418 -6.09 5.72 22.05
C ASN A 418 -7.41 5.22 21.43
N LEU A 419 -7.32 4.41 20.37
CA LEU A 419 -8.49 3.85 19.69
C LEU A 419 -9.35 3.02 20.66
N ASP A 420 -8.73 2.18 21.47
CA ASP A 420 -9.40 1.35 22.46
C ASP A 420 -10.11 2.21 23.51
N ASN A 421 -9.48 3.25 24.03
CA ASN A 421 -10.11 4.23 24.91
C ASN A 421 -11.31 4.95 24.27
N VAL A 422 -11.17 5.34 22.99
CA VAL A 422 -12.27 6.00 22.26
C VAL A 422 -13.41 5.01 22.01
N VAL A 423 -13.11 3.75 21.68
CA VAL A 423 -14.11 2.68 21.50
C VAL A 423 -14.85 2.45 22.82
N GLU A 424 -14.14 2.33 23.94
CA GLU A 424 -14.75 2.13 25.27
C GLU A 424 -15.68 3.28 25.64
N ASN A 425 -15.20 4.52 25.52
CA ASN A 425 -16.00 5.71 25.83
C ASN A 425 -17.21 5.86 24.89
N THR A 426 -17.05 5.58 23.62
CA THR A 426 -18.14 5.65 22.63
C THR A 426 -19.16 4.54 22.86
N THR A 427 -18.71 3.33 23.22
CA THR A 427 -19.57 2.20 23.60
C THR A 427 -20.37 2.52 24.87
N SER A 428 -19.72 3.11 25.87
CA SER A 428 -20.40 3.58 27.09
C SER A 428 -21.45 4.64 26.79
N ALA A 429 -21.16 5.58 25.92
CA ALA A 429 -22.12 6.60 25.51
C ALA A 429 -23.28 6.02 24.67
N GLU A 430 -23.00 5.07 23.79
CA GLU A 430 -24.03 4.36 23.00
C GLU A 430 -24.95 3.58 23.91
N SER A 431 -24.38 2.86 24.91
CA SER A 431 -25.13 2.13 25.92
C SER A 431 -26.09 3.04 26.70
N GLN A 432 -25.67 4.22 27.14
CA GLN A 432 -26.53 5.20 27.82
C GLN A 432 -27.73 5.65 26.96
N ILE A 433 -27.55 5.71 25.65
CA ILE A 433 -28.61 6.12 24.72
C ILE A 433 -29.55 4.94 24.43
N ARG A 434 -29.00 3.76 24.16
CA ARG A 434 -29.74 2.66 23.56
C ARG A 434 -30.14 1.57 24.55
N ASP A 435 -29.33 1.32 25.57
CA ASP A 435 -29.60 0.20 26.50
C ASP A 435 -30.69 0.57 27.49
N THR A 436 -31.43 -0.44 27.93
CA THR A 436 -32.50 -0.29 28.91
C THR A 436 -31.98 -0.60 30.30
N ASP A 437 -32.39 0.20 31.30
CA ASP A 437 -32.28 -0.18 32.69
C ASP A 437 -33.28 -1.34 32.98
N MET A 438 -32.73 -2.55 33.06
CA MET A 438 -33.52 -3.77 33.26
C MET A 438 -34.31 -3.74 34.57
N ALA A 439 -33.74 -3.15 35.64
CA ALA A 439 -34.39 -3.07 36.93
C ALA A 439 -35.65 -2.17 36.88
N THR A 440 -35.48 -0.99 36.30
CA THR A 440 -36.59 -0.04 36.14
C THR A 440 -37.64 -0.57 35.20
N GLU A 441 -37.27 -1.23 34.08
CA GLU A 441 -38.24 -1.75 33.12
C GLU A 441 -38.95 -3.01 33.62
N MET A 442 -38.33 -3.86 34.46
CA MET A 442 -38.99 -4.96 35.17
C MET A 442 -40.06 -4.48 36.13
N VAL A 443 -39.81 -3.37 36.86
CA VAL A 443 -40.83 -2.77 37.73
C VAL A 443 -42.00 -2.25 36.89
N LYS A 444 -41.75 -1.60 35.75
CA LYS A 444 -42.84 -1.17 34.84
C LYS A 444 -43.61 -2.35 34.27
N TYR A 445 -42.92 -3.41 33.84
CA TYR A 445 -43.57 -4.63 33.36
C TYR A 445 -44.46 -5.25 34.44
N SER A 446 -43.95 -5.39 35.67
CA SER A 446 -44.72 -5.93 36.81
C SER A 446 -45.97 -5.09 37.12
N ASN A 447 -45.79 -3.73 37.14
CA ASN A 447 -46.93 -2.82 37.33
C ASN A 447 -47.96 -2.96 36.21
N ASN A 448 -47.54 -3.01 34.95
CA ASN A 448 -48.42 -3.18 33.81
C ASN A 448 -49.13 -4.55 33.83
N ASN A 449 -48.49 -5.60 34.31
CA ASN A 449 -49.10 -6.92 34.47
C ASN A 449 -50.20 -6.90 35.54
N ILE A 450 -49.94 -6.28 36.71
CA ILE A 450 -50.94 -6.09 37.76
C ILE A 450 -52.09 -5.24 37.26
N LEU A 451 -51.81 -4.14 36.55
CA LEU A 451 -52.86 -3.28 35.97
C LEU A 451 -53.69 -3.99 34.90
N SER A 452 -53.06 -4.87 34.09
CA SER A 452 -53.77 -5.69 33.12
C SER A 452 -54.74 -6.66 33.78
N GLN A 453 -54.31 -7.35 34.85
CA GLN A 453 -55.17 -8.25 35.63
C GLN A 453 -56.29 -7.48 36.33
N ALA A 454 -55.98 -6.33 36.94
CA ALA A 454 -56.99 -5.46 37.52
C ALA A 454 -57.99 -4.93 36.50
N GLY A 455 -57.51 -4.53 35.31
CA GLY A 455 -58.34 -4.07 34.20
C GLY A 455 -59.30 -5.14 33.68
N GLN A 456 -58.83 -6.39 33.58
CA GLN A 456 -59.68 -7.54 33.23
C GLN A 456 -60.78 -7.76 34.31
N ALA A 457 -60.43 -7.72 35.60
CA ALA A 457 -61.38 -7.84 36.68
C ALA A 457 -62.40 -6.70 36.70
N MET A 458 -61.97 -5.46 36.48
CA MET A 458 -62.86 -4.29 36.37
C MET A 458 -63.79 -4.35 35.15
N LEU A 459 -63.30 -4.87 34.01
CA LEU A 459 -64.10 -5.10 32.83
C LEU A 459 -65.18 -6.14 33.11
N ALA A 460 -64.84 -7.25 33.76
CA ALA A 460 -65.80 -8.27 34.20
C ALA A 460 -66.88 -7.70 35.17
N GLN A 461 -66.43 -6.90 36.15
CA GLN A 461 -67.28 -6.21 37.09
C GLN A 461 -68.29 -5.23 36.41
N ALA A 462 -67.72 -4.42 35.46
CA ALA A 462 -68.59 -3.49 34.69
C ALA A 462 -69.65 -4.18 33.82
N ASN A 463 -69.28 -5.37 33.30
CA ASN A 463 -70.25 -6.19 32.56
C ASN A 463 -71.29 -6.83 33.47
N GLN A 464 -70.90 -7.31 34.68
CA GLN A 464 -71.89 -7.87 35.65
C GLN A 464 -72.81 -6.82 36.19
N SER A 465 -72.41 -5.60 36.43
CA SER A 465 -73.28 -4.52 36.94
C SER A 465 -74.40 -4.21 35.97
N ASN A 466 -74.17 -4.26 34.65
CA ASN A 466 -75.20 -4.09 33.66
C ASN A 466 -76.17 -5.30 33.53
N GLN A 467 -75.62 -6.52 33.72
CA GLN A 467 -76.53 -7.74 33.77
C GLN A 467 -77.45 -7.73 34.99
N GLY A 468 -76.93 -7.26 36.15
CA GLY A 468 -77.74 -7.10 37.34
C GLY A 468 -78.89 -6.11 37.15
N VAL A 469 -78.64 -5.02 36.42
CA VAL A 469 -79.72 -4.06 36.10
C VAL A 469 -80.72 -4.65 35.10
N LEU A 470 -80.23 -5.46 34.13
CA LEU A 470 -81.17 -6.14 33.16
C LEU A 470 -82.06 -7.18 33.83
N SER A 471 -81.49 -7.90 34.85
CA SER A 471 -82.27 -8.88 35.63
C SER A 471 -83.30 -8.26 36.59
N LEU A 472 -83.18 -6.99 36.92
CA LEU A 472 -84.17 -6.24 37.72
C LEU A 472 -85.23 -5.60 36.84
N LEU A 473 -85.08 -5.58 35.52
CA LEU A 473 -86.05 -5.07 34.52
C LEU A 473 -86.84 -6.17 33.81
N GLN A 474 -86.47 -7.44 34.04
CA GLN A 474 -87.25 -8.61 33.64
C GLN A 474 -88.14 -9.09 34.82
#